data_a53efaa3e4ffaf2ba500fd23b5aee98e
#
_entry.id   a53efaa3e4ffaf2ba500fd23b5aee98e
#
_cell.length_a   1.000
_cell.length_b   1.000
_cell.length_c   1.000
_cell.angle_alpha   90.00
_cell.angle_beta   90.00
_cell.angle_gamma   90.00
#
_symmetry.space_group_name_H-M   'P 1'
#
loop_
_entity.id
_entity.type
_entity.pdbx_description
1 polymer ?
#
loop_
_entity_poly.entity_id
_entity_poly.type
_entity_poly.pdbx_seq_one_letter_code
_entity_poly.pdbx_strand_id
1 'polypeptide(L)'
;MKKKITVITGGSSGLGLASARCLAGGSTILLCARGSAGLEKTKAELETFGADVYTCVMDASDPESAKKCAEYAASLGDVVNVIHTAGVSPANTPADDILRINALGPINMVEAFYPVLAEGGVLICFSSTAGYVLDTNERMKPLQPVVHQLFAQWREPDFCEKLKGFLSDTMKLPPQAQAGLAYTLTKNFVKYFVCANVWR
;
A
#
# COMPACT_ATOMS: atom_id res chain seq x y z
N MET A 1 30.82 -1.64 0.18
CA MET A 1 29.56 -1.14 -0.40
C MET A 1 28.45 -1.35 0.63
N LYS A 2 27.55 -0.40 0.81
CA LYS A 2 26.35 -0.63 1.64
C LYS A 2 25.45 -1.70 1.02
N LYS A 3 24.70 -2.44 1.86
CA LYS A 3 23.68 -3.38 1.38
C LYS A 3 22.59 -2.63 0.61
N LYS A 4 22.07 -3.21 -0.46
CA LYS A 4 20.90 -2.71 -1.18
C LYS A 4 19.64 -3.38 -0.62
N ILE A 5 18.77 -2.59 0.00
CA ILE A 5 17.60 -3.08 0.71
C ILE A 5 16.36 -3.00 -0.19
N THR A 6 15.66 -4.12 -0.34
CA THR A 6 14.31 -4.17 -0.92
C THR A 6 13.30 -4.36 0.22
N VAL A 7 12.44 -3.39 0.42
CA VAL A 7 11.35 -3.41 1.42
C VAL A 7 10.09 -3.96 0.77
N ILE A 8 9.44 -4.96 1.40
CA ILE A 8 8.21 -5.57 0.88
C ILE A 8 7.14 -5.58 1.96
N THR A 9 6.12 -4.74 1.82
CA THR A 9 4.97 -4.77 2.74
C THR A 9 3.96 -5.83 2.31
N GLY A 10 3.23 -6.42 3.27
CA GLY A 10 2.40 -7.59 2.99
C GLY A 10 3.25 -8.84 2.67
N GLY A 11 4.52 -8.84 3.06
CA GLY A 11 5.53 -9.84 2.70
C GLY A 11 5.27 -11.26 3.19
N SER A 12 4.30 -11.46 4.08
CA SER A 12 3.97 -12.79 4.63
C SER A 12 2.94 -13.58 3.83
N SER A 13 2.35 -13.02 2.78
CA SER A 13 1.31 -13.69 1.98
C SER A 13 1.11 -13.05 0.60
N GLY A 14 0.30 -13.68 -0.25
CA GLY A 14 -0.19 -13.13 -1.50
C GLY A 14 0.91 -12.58 -2.42
N LEU A 15 0.68 -11.39 -2.97
CA LEU A 15 1.60 -10.72 -3.90
C LEU A 15 2.95 -10.38 -3.26
N GLY A 16 2.95 -9.96 -1.97
CA GLY A 16 4.18 -9.63 -1.27
C GLY A 16 5.10 -10.84 -1.11
N LEU A 17 4.55 -11.98 -0.68
CA LEU A 17 5.30 -13.24 -0.60
C LEU A 17 5.80 -13.70 -1.98
N ALA A 18 4.96 -13.61 -3.01
CA ALA A 18 5.35 -13.96 -4.37
C ALA A 18 6.50 -13.06 -4.88
N SER A 19 6.41 -11.75 -4.65
CA SER A 19 7.49 -10.81 -4.98
C SER A 19 8.79 -11.13 -4.24
N ALA A 20 8.68 -11.44 -2.93
CA ALA A 20 9.83 -11.81 -2.13
C ALA A 20 10.54 -13.07 -2.66
N ARG A 21 9.78 -14.10 -3.04
CA ARG A 21 10.31 -15.32 -3.66
C ARG A 21 11.04 -15.05 -4.98
N CYS A 22 10.48 -14.19 -5.83
CA CYS A 22 11.11 -13.83 -7.10
C CYS A 22 12.45 -13.08 -6.90
N LEU A 23 12.60 -12.37 -5.79
CA LEU A 23 13.78 -11.55 -5.50
C LEU A 23 14.79 -12.22 -4.56
N ALA A 24 14.50 -13.44 -4.06
CA ALA A 24 15.28 -14.06 -2.98
C ALA A 24 16.76 -14.35 -3.35
N GLY A 25 17.06 -14.62 -4.61
CA GLY A 25 18.43 -14.98 -5.04
C GLY A 25 19.45 -13.88 -4.81
N GLY A 26 20.16 -13.91 -3.66
CA GLY A 26 21.26 -12.99 -3.34
C GLY A 26 20.83 -11.56 -2.97
N SER A 27 19.54 -11.33 -2.68
CA SER A 27 18.99 -10.02 -2.29
C SER A 27 18.96 -9.85 -0.78
N THR A 28 19.06 -8.61 -0.31
CA THR A 28 18.71 -8.25 1.07
C THR A 28 17.28 -7.72 1.10
N ILE A 29 16.40 -8.39 1.83
CA ILE A 29 14.96 -8.12 1.86
C ILE A 29 14.53 -7.76 3.27
N LEU A 30 13.79 -6.65 3.44
CA LEU A 30 13.04 -6.33 4.65
C LEU A 30 11.57 -6.65 4.42
N LEU A 31 11.08 -7.71 5.06
CA LEU A 31 9.68 -8.12 5.04
C LEU A 31 8.89 -7.35 6.10
N CYS A 32 7.77 -6.74 5.71
CA CYS A 32 6.91 -5.98 6.61
C CYS A 32 5.48 -6.52 6.56
N ALA A 33 4.87 -6.77 7.72
CA ALA A 33 3.47 -7.12 7.89
C ALA A 33 3.02 -6.90 9.34
N ARG A 34 1.72 -6.98 9.63
CA ARG A 34 1.17 -6.80 10.98
C ARG A 34 1.46 -7.99 11.92
N GLY A 35 1.65 -9.17 11.39
CA GLY A 35 1.84 -10.40 12.16
C GLY A 35 3.27 -10.93 12.10
N SER A 36 3.94 -11.08 13.25
CA SER A 36 5.31 -11.59 13.33
C SER A 36 5.45 -13.04 12.88
N ALA A 37 4.54 -13.93 13.27
CA ALA A 37 4.63 -15.35 12.93
C ALA A 37 4.68 -15.62 11.43
N GLY A 38 3.89 -14.91 10.63
CA GLY A 38 3.94 -15.01 9.15
C GLY A 38 5.24 -14.50 8.57
N LEU A 39 5.80 -13.43 9.13
CA LEU A 39 7.08 -12.87 8.72
C LEU A 39 8.23 -13.85 8.98
N GLU A 40 8.30 -14.43 10.17
CA GLU A 40 9.36 -15.39 10.53
C GLU A 40 9.29 -16.67 9.68
N LYS A 41 8.08 -17.17 9.39
CA LYS A 41 7.90 -18.29 8.47
C LYS A 41 8.43 -17.96 7.08
N THR A 42 8.08 -16.78 6.54
CA THR A 42 8.53 -16.35 5.22
C THR A 42 10.05 -16.10 5.20
N LYS A 43 10.59 -15.50 6.26
CA LYS A 43 12.03 -15.31 6.42
C LYS A 43 12.77 -16.64 6.31
N ALA A 44 12.41 -17.63 7.14
CA ALA A 44 13.04 -18.96 7.12
C ALA A 44 12.97 -19.62 5.74
N GLU A 45 11.88 -19.45 5.00
CA GLU A 45 11.74 -19.94 3.64
C GLU A 45 12.74 -19.24 2.68
N LEU A 46 12.77 -17.90 2.68
CA LEU A 46 13.59 -17.15 1.71
C LEU A 46 15.09 -17.28 1.96
N GLU A 47 15.50 -17.48 3.20
CA GLU A 47 16.89 -17.75 3.57
C GLU A 47 17.41 -19.07 2.94
N THR A 48 16.52 -20.05 2.69
CA THR A 48 16.89 -21.28 1.96
C THR A 48 17.24 -21.02 0.50
N PHE A 49 16.80 -19.90 -0.06
CA PHE A 49 17.14 -19.46 -1.43
C PHE A 49 18.32 -18.48 -1.46
N GLY A 50 19.01 -18.28 -0.33
CA GLY A 50 20.19 -17.41 -0.24
C GLY A 50 19.89 -15.92 -0.06
N ALA A 51 18.65 -15.54 0.30
CA ALA A 51 18.32 -14.17 0.67
C ALA A 51 18.84 -13.83 2.08
N ASP A 52 19.26 -12.59 2.27
CA ASP A 52 19.52 -12.00 3.58
C ASP A 52 18.24 -11.29 4.04
N VAL A 53 17.50 -11.88 5.00
CA VAL A 53 16.13 -11.44 5.30
C VAL A 53 16.01 -10.85 6.70
N TYR A 54 15.44 -9.65 6.75
CA TYR A 54 15.03 -8.93 7.95
C TYR A 54 13.52 -8.86 8.03
N THR A 55 12.97 -8.71 9.23
CA THR A 55 11.53 -8.59 9.46
C THR A 55 11.20 -7.31 10.24
N CYS A 56 10.07 -6.71 9.94
CA CYS A 56 9.53 -5.55 10.66
C CYS A 56 8.01 -5.70 10.82
N VAL A 57 7.55 -5.75 12.07
CA VAL A 57 6.11 -5.69 12.35
C VAL A 57 5.64 -4.26 12.12
N MET A 58 4.75 -4.07 11.15
CA MET A 58 4.31 -2.75 10.70
C MET A 58 2.84 -2.77 10.27
N ASP A 59 2.07 -1.76 10.71
CA ASP A 59 0.78 -1.40 10.11
C ASP A 59 0.97 -0.22 9.15
N ALA A 60 0.78 -0.46 7.85
CA ALA A 60 0.93 0.57 6.83
C ALA A 60 -0.10 1.71 6.96
N SER A 61 -1.24 1.47 7.62
CA SER A 61 -2.25 2.51 7.88
C SER A 61 -1.92 3.43 9.05
N ASP A 62 -0.85 3.13 9.81
CA ASP A 62 -0.33 3.96 10.89
C ASP A 62 0.95 4.68 10.42
N PRO A 63 0.95 6.02 10.33
CA PRO A 63 2.08 6.81 9.84
C PRO A 63 3.34 6.64 10.72
N GLU A 64 3.19 6.53 12.03
CA GLU A 64 4.32 6.34 12.93
C GLU A 64 4.94 4.94 12.79
N SER A 65 4.12 3.92 12.55
CA SER A 65 4.59 2.57 12.27
C SER A 65 5.35 2.52 10.94
N ALA A 66 4.85 3.18 9.89
CA ALA A 66 5.52 3.28 8.60
C ALA A 66 6.86 4.03 8.71
N LYS A 67 6.89 5.15 9.46
CA LYS A 67 8.11 5.95 9.69
C LYS A 67 9.20 5.14 10.42
N LYS A 68 8.87 4.47 11.51
CA LYS A 68 9.82 3.61 12.24
C LYS A 68 10.36 2.49 11.34
N CYS A 69 9.52 1.92 10.48
CA CYS A 69 9.97 0.92 9.53
C CYS A 69 10.93 1.50 8.49
N ALA A 70 10.70 2.71 7.98
CA ALA A 70 11.59 3.39 7.05
C ALA A 70 12.95 3.71 7.68
N GLU A 71 12.96 4.20 8.92
CA GLU A 71 14.18 4.44 9.70
C GLU A 71 14.97 3.13 9.91
N TYR A 72 14.28 2.05 10.24
CA TYR A 72 14.91 0.73 10.36
C TYR A 72 15.49 0.26 9.03
N ALA A 73 14.75 0.36 7.93
CA ALA A 73 15.25 0.01 6.60
C ALA A 73 16.52 0.80 6.24
N ALA A 74 16.54 2.11 6.47
CA ALA A 74 17.69 2.97 6.23
C ALA A 74 18.91 2.61 7.09
N SER A 75 18.70 2.10 8.31
CA SER A 75 19.77 1.61 9.17
C SER A 75 20.43 0.32 8.67
N LEU A 76 19.73 -0.48 7.86
CA LEU A 76 20.23 -1.72 7.28
C LEU A 76 21.11 -1.47 6.03
N GLY A 77 20.84 -0.40 5.27
CA GLY A 77 21.56 -0.09 4.05
C GLY A 77 20.86 0.95 3.17
N ASP A 78 21.21 0.97 1.88
CA ASP A 78 20.58 1.86 0.90
C ASP A 78 19.24 1.26 0.45
N VAL A 79 18.13 1.95 0.73
CA VAL A 79 16.78 1.51 0.32
C VAL A 79 16.62 1.76 -1.17
N VAL A 80 16.71 0.71 -1.97
CA VAL A 80 16.63 0.82 -3.44
C VAL A 80 15.26 0.47 -4.00
N ASN A 81 14.49 -0.38 -3.31
CA ASN A 81 13.14 -0.72 -3.72
C ASN A 81 12.20 -0.75 -2.53
N VAL A 82 11.00 -0.22 -2.72
CA VAL A 82 9.86 -0.36 -1.79
C VAL A 82 8.68 -0.93 -2.57
N ILE A 83 8.27 -2.15 -2.25
CA ILE A 83 7.18 -2.87 -2.90
C ILE A 83 6.01 -2.92 -1.93
N HIS A 84 5.07 -1.98 -2.07
CA HIS A 84 3.92 -1.85 -1.20
C HIS A 84 2.75 -2.69 -1.71
N THR A 85 2.64 -3.93 -1.20
CA THR A 85 1.53 -4.83 -1.52
C THR A 85 0.50 -4.96 -0.39
N ALA A 86 0.77 -4.39 0.79
CA ALA A 86 -0.16 -4.44 1.91
C ALA A 86 -1.50 -3.78 1.51
N GLY A 87 -2.57 -4.51 1.71
CA GLY A 87 -3.92 -4.09 1.39
C GLY A 87 -4.92 -5.19 1.71
N VAL A 88 -6.20 -4.83 1.73
CA VAL A 88 -7.30 -5.74 2.06
C VAL A 88 -8.33 -5.77 0.94
N SER A 89 -9.03 -6.90 0.80
CA SER A 89 -10.09 -7.11 -0.18
C SER A 89 -11.48 -6.97 0.46
N PRO A 90 -12.54 -6.71 -0.33
CA PRO A 90 -13.90 -6.55 0.19
C PRO A 90 -14.56 -7.85 0.66
N ALA A 91 -13.94 -9.02 0.46
CA ALA A 91 -14.55 -10.31 0.75
C ALA A 91 -14.90 -10.48 2.23
N ASN A 92 -14.01 -10.02 3.14
CA ASN A 92 -14.18 -10.19 4.58
C ASN A 92 -13.74 -8.94 5.38
N THR A 93 -13.76 -7.76 4.74
CA THR A 93 -13.28 -6.53 5.36
C THR A 93 -14.36 -5.44 5.26
N PRO A 94 -14.73 -4.79 6.37
CA PRO A 94 -15.65 -3.64 6.36
C PRO A 94 -15.11 -2.48 5.52
N ALA A 95 -16.01 -1.66 4.98
CA ALA A 95 -15.67 -0.52 4.13
C ALA A 95 -14.70 0.45 4.82
N ASP A 96 -14.91 0.76 6.09
CA ASP A 96 -14.07 1.67 6.88
C ASP A 96 -12.60 1.19 6.95
N ASP A 97 -12.40 -0.10 7.19
CA ASP A 97 -11.06 -0.69 7.20
C ASP A 97 -10.42 -0.71 5.80
N ILE A 98 -11.22 -0.93 4.75
CA ILE A 98 -10.74 -0.85 3.36
C ILE A 98 -10.29 0.57 3.05
N LEU A 99 -11.08 1.58 3.39
CA LEU A 99 -10.72 2.98 3.19
C LEU A 99 -9.42 3.32 3.93
N ARG A 100 -9.35 2.98 5.21
CA ARG A 100 -8.20 3.26 6.05
C ARG A 100 -6.93 2.57 5.54
N ILE A 101 -6.98 1.26 5.31
CA ILE A 101 -5.79 0.46 4.96
C ILE A 101 -5.35 0.75 3.51
N ASN A 102 -6.28 0.75 2.56
CA ASN A 102 -5.94 0.83 1.15
C ASN A 102 -5.73 2.27 0.65
N ALA A 103 -6.21 3.30 1.36
CA ALA A 103 -5.94 4.70 1.00
C ALA A 103 -4.80 5.30 1.83
N LEU A 104 -4.82 5.17 3.17
CA LEU A 104 -3.74 5.73 4.00
C LEU A 104 -2.44 4.93 3.87
N GLY A 105 -2.51 3.61 3.66
CA GLY A 105 -1.31 2.79 3.49
C GLY A 105 -0.36 3.32 2.43
N PRO A 106 -0.77 3.50 1.16
CA PRO A 106 0.08 4.09 0.12
C PRO A 106 0.59 5.50 0.46
N ILE A 107 -0.23 6.35 1.08
CA ILE A 107 0.18 7.69 1.52
C ILE A 107 1.32 7.58 2.53
N ASN A 108 1.11 6.83 3.61
CA ASN A 108 2.09 6.67 4.68
C ASN A 108 3.39 6.05 4.17
N MET A 109 3.30 5.09 3.25
CA MET A 109 4.48 4.46 2.65
C MET A 109 5.29 5.47 1.81
N VAL A 110 4.63 6.31 1.02
CA VAL A 110 5.33 7.35 0.24
C VAL A 110 5.95 8.39 1.18
N GLU A 111 5.20 8.93 2.14
CA GLU A 111 5.70 9.96 3.06
C GLU A 111 6.86 9.44 3.94
N ALA A 112 6.83 8.17 4.37
CA ALA A 112 7.86 7.58 5.20
C ALA A 112 9.12 7.18 4.41
N PHE A 113 8.95 6.59 3.23
CA PHE A 113 10.07 5.98 2.50
C PHE A 113 10.70 6.89 1.45
N TYR A 114 9.97 7.87 0.90
CA TYR A 114 10.54 8.80 -0.08
C TYR A 114 11.81 9.52 0.45
N PRO A 115 11.86 10.02 1.70
CA PRO A 115 13.06 10.69 2.22
C PRO A 115 14.28 9.78 2.40
N VAL A 116 14.10 8.46 2.49
CA VAL A 116 15.16 7.47 2.72
C VAL A 116 15.46 6.61 1.48
N LEU A 117 14.72 6.83 0.40
CA LEU A 117 14.92 6.12 -0.86
C LEU A 117 16.25 6.57 -1.49
N ALA A 118 17.08 5.61 -1.88
CA ALA A 118 18.34 5.89 -2.56
C ALA A 118 18.10 6.54 -3.93
N GLU A 119 19.08 7.28 -4.44
CA GLU A 119 19.03 7.82 -5.80
C GLU A 119 18.82 6.69 -6.83
N GLY A 120 17.84 6.88 -7.72
CA GLY A 120 17.40 5.86 -8.67
C GLY A 120 16.56 4.73 -8.05
N GLY A 121 16.23 4.82 -6.77
CA GLY A 121 15.36 3.88 -6.09
C GLY A 121 13.91 3.97 -6.56
N VAL A 122 13.13 2.90 -6.35
CA VAL A 122 11.76 2.78 -6.85
C VAL A 122 10.79 2.45 -5.71
N LEU A 123 9.64 3.14 -5.67
CA LEU A 123 8.51 2.79 -4.82
C LEU A 123 7.33 2.36 -5.69
N ILE A 124 6.86 1.14 -5.48
CA ILE A 124 5.78 0.52 -6.26
C ILE A 124 4.55 0.35 -5.36
N CYS A 125 3.40 0.87 -5.80
CA CYS A 125 2.10 0.64 -5.17
C CYS A 125 1.20 -0.19 -6.08
N PHE A 126 0.48 -1.15 -5.50
CA PHE A 126 -0.42 -2.03 -6.25
C PHE A 126 -1.85 -1.48 -6.28
N SER A 127 -2.30 -1.08 -7.44
CA SER A 127 -3.71 -0.84 -7.72
C SER A 127 -4.42 -2.16 -8.06
N SER A 128 -5.48 -2.14 -8.83
CA SER A 128 -6.28 -3.28 -9.28
C SER A 128 -7.02 -2.89 -10.55
N THR A 129 -7.50 -3.88 -11.31
CA THR A 129 -8.47 -3.65 -12.39
C THR A 129 -9.74 -2.94 -11.87
N ALA A 130 -10.12 -3.16 -10.61
CA ALA A 130 -11.19 -2.42 -9.94
C ALA A 130 -10.95 -0.90 -9.92
N GLY A 131 -9.69 -0.44 -9.91
CA GLY A 131 -9.34 0.98 -9.97
C GLY A 131 -9.69 1.67 -11.29
N TYR A 132 -10.05 0.92 -12.32
CA TYR A 132 -10.49 1.46 -13.61
C TYR A 132 -12.02 1.54 -13.76
N VAL A 133 -12.78 1.01 -12.83
CA VAL A 133 -14.26 0.98 -12.92
C VAL A 133 -14.84 2.39 -13.02
N LEU A 134 -14.30 3.36 -12.28
CA LEU A 134 -14.72 4.76 -12.36
C LEU A 134 -14.42 5.40 -13.74
N ASP A 135 -13.45 4.87 -14.47
CA ASP A 135 -13.04 5.40 -15.77
C ASP A 135 -13.80 4.75 -16.93
N THR A 136 -14.19 3.49 -16.76
CA THR A 136 -14.69 2.63 -17.85
C THR A 136 -16.18 2.29 -17.75
N ASN A 137 -16.78 2.36 -16.56
CA ASN A 137 -18.19 2.08 -16.37
C ASN A 137 -19.02 3.34 -16.66
N GLU A 138 -19.90 3.29 -17.63
CA GLU A 138 -20.71 4.44 -18.09
C GLU A 138 -21.60 5.05 -16.98
N ARG A 139 -22.00 4.26 -15.98
CA ARG A 139 -22.78 4.76 -14.84
C ARG A 139 -21.92 5.45 -13.78
N MET A 140 -20.65 5.07 -13.67
CA MET A 140 -19.71 5.60 -12.67
C MET A 140 -18.89 6.76 -13.21
N LYS A 141 -18.63 6.79 -14.51
CA LYS A 141 -17.82 7.81 -15.20
C LYS A 141 -18.25 9.27 -14.92
N PRO A 142 -19.55 9.61 -14.84
CA PRO A 142 -19.98 10.97 -14.46
C PRO A 142 -19.55 11.41 -13.06
N LEU A 143 -19.22 10.46 -12.15
CA LEU A 143 -18.75 10.76 -10.80
C LEU A 143 -17.24 11.07 -10.73
N GLN A 144 -16.50 10.80 -11.80
CA GLN A 144 -15.04 10.95 -11.84
C GLN A 144 -14.57 12.36 -11.43
N PRO A 145 -15.15 13.48 -11.91
CA PRO A 145 -14.71 14.80 -11.48
C PRO A 145 -14.86 15.03 -9.98
N VAL A 146 -15.98 14.59 -9.38
CA VAL A 146 -16.23 14.69 -7.94
C VAL A 146 -15.24 13.84 -7.15
N VAL A 147 -14.98 12.62 -7.61
CA VAL A 147 -14.02 11.71 -6.99
C VAL A 147 -12.60 12.27 -7.07
N HIS A 148 -12.18 12.86 -8.20
CA HIS A 148 -10.87 13.48 -8.33
C HIS A 148 -10.70 14.71 -7.43
N GLN A 149 -11.74 15.53 -7.26
CA GLN A 149 -11.74 16.64 -6.29
C GLN A 149 -11.57 16.12 -4.86
N LEU A 150 -12.23 15.02 -4.54
CA LEU A 150 -12.08 14.35 -3.24
C LEU A 150 -10.64 13.82 -3.07
N PHE A 151 -10.09 13.15 -4.07
CA PHE A 151 -8.72 12.63 -4.03
C PHE A 151 -7.65 13.73 -3.89
N ALA A 152 -7.88 14.92 -4.45
CA ALA A 152 -6.98 16.05 -4.30
C ALA A 152 -6.80 16.50 -2.82
N GLN A 153 -7.72 16.12 -1.95
CA GLN A 153 -7.71 16.43 -0.51
C GLN A 153 -6.99 15.36 0.33
N TRP A 154 -6.20 14.49 -0.25
CA TRP A 154 -5.58 13.37 0.43
C TRP A 154 -4.66 13.74 1.62
N ARG A 155 -4.21 15.00 1.70
CA ARG A 155 -3.44 15.53 2.82
C ARG A 155 -4.28 16.01 4.00
N GLU A 156 -5.59 16.14 3.82
CA GLU A 156 -6.47 16.59 4.90
C GLU A 156 -6.65 15.48 5.95
N PRO A 157 -6.67 15.83 7.25
CA PRO A 157 -6.79 14.83 8.33
C PRO A 157 -8.07 14.00 8.25
N ASP A 158 -9.13 14.57 7.69
CA ASP A 158 -10.45 13.94 7.54
C ASP A 158 -10.65 13.23 6.19
N PHE A 159 -9.57 12.97 5.45
CA PHE A 159 -9.65 12.37 4.10
C PHE A 159 -10.46 11.06 4.07
N CYS A 160 -10.23 10.15 5.02
CA CYS A 160 -10.99 8.90 5.09
C CYS A 160 -12.47 9.13 5.40
N GLU A 161 -12.81 10.09 6.26
CA GLU A 161 -14.21 10.44 6.55
C GLU A 161 -14.91 11.03 5.31
N LYS A 162 -14.21 11.82 4.52
CA LYS A 162 -14.71 12.33 3.24
C LYS A 162 -14.97 11.21 2.24
N LEU A 163 -14.07 10.22 2.15
CA LEU A 163 -14.28 9.02 1.33
C LEU A 163 -15.50 8.22 1.80
N LYS A 164 -15.68 8.08 3.11
CA LYS A 164 -16.83 7.42 3.71
C LYS A 164 -18.13 8.18 3.44
N GLY A 165 -18.13 9.50 3.62
CA GLY A 165 -19.27 10.35 3.29
C GLY A 165 -19.68 10.23 1.81
N PHE A 166 -18.72 10.13 0.89
CA PHE A 166 -19.02 9.86 -0.51
C PHE A 166 -19.77 8.53 -0.71
N LEU A 167 -19.39 7.47 0.01
CA LEU A 167 -20.05 6.17 -0.08
C LEU A 167 -21.46 6.18 0.51
N SER A 168 -21.65 6.80 1.67
CA SER A 168 -22.93 6.82 2.39
C SER A 168 -23.92 7.83 1.81
N ASP A 169 -23.47 9.05 1.59
CA ASP A 169 -24.34 10.19 1.31
C ASP A 169 -24.56 10.41 -0.19
N THR A 170 -23.48 10.32 -0.99
CA THR A 170 -23.54 10.52 -2.43
C THR A 170 -24.07 9.28 -3.15
N MET A 171 -23.51 8.10 -2.81
CA MET A 171 -23.89 6.84 -3.46
C MET A 171 -25.12 6.19 -2.81
N LYS A 172 -25.50 6.60 -1.60
CA LYS A 172 -26.63 6.05 -0.82
C LYS A 172 -26.62 4.52 -0.74
N LEU A 173 -25.43 3.93 -0.63
CA LEU A 173 -25.28 2.49 -0.57
C LEU A 173 -25.54 1.96 0.83
N PRO A 174 -26.26 0.81 0.94
CA PRO A 174 -26.36 0.12 2.20
C PRO A 174 -24.97 -0.39 2.65
N PRO A 175 -24.73 -0.53 3.95
CA PRO A 175 -23.41 -0.91 4.48
C PRO A 175 -22.81 -2.17 3.83
N GLN A 176 -23.64 -3.16 3.49
CA GLN A 176 -23.19 -4.42 2.86
C GLN A 176 -22.64 -4.23 1.44
N ALA A 177 -23.10 -3.18 0.72
CA ALA A 177 -22.63 -2.87 -0.63
C ALA A 177 -21.44 -1.90 -0.64
N GLN A 178 -21.18 -1.22 0.48
CA GLN A 178 -20.13 -0.20 0.56
C GLN A 178 -18.72 -0.79 0.41
N ALA A 179 -18.45 -2.00 0.91
CA ALA A 179 -17.12 -2.62 0.89
C ALA A 179 -16.56 -2.78 -0.55
N GLY A 180 -17.39 -3.22 -1.49
CA GLY A 180 -16.98 -3.36 -2.90
C GLY A 180 -16.63 -2.03 -3.54
N LEU A 181 -17.44 -0.98 -3.29
CA LEU A 181 -17.17 0.34 -3.84
C LEU A 181 -16.02 1.03 -3.10
N ALA A 182 -15.85 0.84 -1.79
CA ALA A 182 -14.69 1.31 -1.03
C ALA A 182 -13.38 0.74 -1.63
N TYR A 183 -13.38 -0.55 -1.97
CA TYR A 183 -12.25 -1.17 -2.64
C TYR A 183 -11.98 -0.53 -4.02
N THR A 184 -13.02 -0.38 -4.84
CA THR A 184 -12.93 0.29 -6.15
C THR A 184 -12.39 1.70 -6.02
N LEU A 185 -12.94 2.48 -5.09
CA LEU A 185 -12.55 3.87 -4.83
C LEU A 185 -11.09 3.98 -4.39
N THR A 186 -10.67 3.13 -3.43
CA THR A 186 -9.28 3.14 -2.94
C THR A 186 -8.29 2.67 -4.00
N LYS A 187 -8.63 1.72 -4.86
CA LYS A 187 -7.77 1.29 -5.96
C LYS A 187 -7.69 2.32 -7.10
N ASN A 188 -8.76 3.08 -7.34
CA ASN A 188 -8.71 4.25 -8.22
C ASN A 188 -7.86 5.37 -7.59
N PHE A 189 -7.98 5.60 -6.26
CA PHE A 189 -7.14 6.55 -5.54
C PHE A 189 -5.65 6.22 -5.66
N VAL A 190 -5.23 4.98 -5.50
CA VAL A 190 -3.80 4.58 -5.67
C VAL A 190 -3.29 5.00 -7.04
N LYS A 191 -4.07 4.76 -8.10
CA LYS A 191 -3.71 5.19 -9.46
C LYS A 191 -3.55 6.71 -9.56
N TYR A 192 -4.55 7.47 -9.06
CA TYR A 192 -4.52 8.93 -9.02
C TYR A 192 -3.31 9.44 -8.23
N PHE A 193 -3.11 8.93 -7.03
CA PHE A 193 -2.06 9.34 -6.11
C PHE A 193 -0.65 9.12 -6.67
N VAL A 194 -0.40 7.96 -7.27
CA VAL A 194 0.88 7.66 -7.90
C VAL A 194 1.13 8.61 -9.07
N CYS A 195 0.16 8.77 -10.00
CA CYS A 195 0.31 9.68 -11.13
C CYS A 195 0.53 11.14 -10.70
N ALA A 196 -0.13 11.59 -9.62
CA ALA A 196 0.03 12.95 -9.10
C ALA A 196 1.39 13.19 -8.41
N ASN A 197 2.14 12.14 -8.06
CA ASN A 197 3.40 12.23 -7.30
C ASN A 197 4.64 11.73 -8.08
N VAL A 198 4.50 11.32 -9.34
CA VAL A 198 5.60 10.81 -10.19
C VAL A 198 6.73 11.84 -10.43
N TRP A 199 6.46 13.12 -10.26
CA TRP A 199 7.39 14.22 -10.60
C TRP A 199 7.96 14.98 -9.39
N ARG A 200 7.97 14.36 -8.21
CA ARG A 200 8.54 14.95 -7.00
C ARG A 200 9.98 14.55 -6.78
#